data_787b7f7fef73670884b67688c8c68c9d
#
_entry.id   787b7f7fef73670884b67688c8c68c9d
#
_cell.length_a   1.000
_cell.length_b   1.000
_cell.length_c   1.000
_cell.angle_alpha   90.00
_cell.angle_beta   90.00
_cell.angle_gamma   90.00
#
_symmetry.space_group_name_H-M   'P 1'
#
loop_
_entity.id
_entity.type
_entity.pdbx_description
1 polymer ?
#
loop_
_entity_poly.entity_id
_entity_poly.type
_entity_poly.pdbx_seq_one_letter_code
_entity_poly.pdbx_strand_id
1 'polypeptide(L)'
;KHPPEGLPTGDEAADFYLYAVEQLEHHGYRQYEISNFAKPGYEGKHNLIYWDCGDYLGLGPAAHSCMGGKRFCYAPDTAAFQQDAAAPIMDGSCGAEDYLILQLRLRKGLDLEAYKNLYGKQFSTAQLAFVQNCVRAGYATFDGRILALTPAGLIVQNSILAQLL
;
A
#
# COMPACT_ATOMS: atom_id res chain seq x y z
N LYS A 1 -13.42 18.42 16.15
CA LYS A 1 -14.42 18.86 15.16
C LYS A 1 -15.37 17.70 14.94
N HIS A 2 -16.68 17.92 15.08
CA HIS A 2 -17.68 16.89 14.74
C HIS A 2 -17.70 16.75 13.20
N PRO A 3 -17.82 15.51 12.66
CA PRO A 3 -17.99 15.32 11.23
C PRO A 3 -19.27 16.04 10.76
N PRO A 4 -19.31 16.56 9.53
CA PRO A 4 -20.53 17.13 8.96
C PRO A 4 -21.68 16.13 8.97
N GLU A 5 -22.92 16.63 9.10
CA GLU A 5 -24.12 15.80 8.94
C GLU A 5 -24.21 15.24 7.52
N GLY A 6 -24.65 13.98 7.40
CA GLY A 6 -24.84 13.31 6.11
C GLY A 6 -23.59 12.61 5.54
N LEU A 7 -22.50 12.53 6.31
CA LEU A 7 -21.39 11.65 5.92
C LEU A 7 -21.78 10.17 6.11
N PRO A 8 -21.39 9.29 5.18
CA PRO A 8 -21.64 7.87 5.31
C PRO A 8 -20.95 7.29 6.56
N THR A 9 -21.59 6.32 7.17
CA THR A 9 -20.98 5.48 8.20
C THR A 9 -19.82 4.67 7.62
N GLY A 10 -19.01 4.05 8.48
CA GLY A 10 -17.93 3.17 8.02
C GLY A 10 -18.43 2.00 7.16
N ASP A 11 -19.56 1.42 7.52
CA ASP A 11 -20.17 0.31 6.77
C ASP A 11 -20.69 0.77 5.40
N GLU A 12 -21.39 1.90 5.36
CA GLU A 12 -21.85 2.50 4.09
C GLU A 12 -20.66 2.88 3.18
N ALA A 13 -19.57 3.40 3.75
CA ALA A 13 -18.36 3.69 2.99
C ALA A 13 -17.72 2.42 2.41
N ALA A 14 -17.73 1.32 3.16
CA ALA A 14 -17.27 0.01 2.69
C ALA A 14 -18.14 -0.52 1.55
N ASP A 15 -19.48 -0.41 1.67
CA ASP A 15 -20.42 -0.81 0.61
C ASP A 15 -20.21 0.03 -0.66
N PHE A 16 -20.02 1.35 -0.54
CA PHE A 16 -19.69 2.21 -1.69
C PHE A 16 -18.38 1.82 -2.36
N TYR A 17 -17.37 1.48 -1.58
CA TYR A 17 -16.09 1.02 -2.11
C TYR A 17 -16.25 -0.29 -2.90
N LEU A 18 -16.91 -1.30 -2.33
CA LEU A 18 -17.13 -2.58 -3.00
C LEU A 18 -17.97 -2.43 -4.27
N TYR A 19 -19.03 -1.60 -4.22
CA TYR A 19 -19.83 -1.27 -5.39
C TYR A 19 -18.99 -0.59 -6.48
N ALA A 20 -18.14 0.36 -6.12
CA ALA A 20 -17.25 1.04 -7.06
C ALA A 20 -16.27 0.06 -7.72
N VAL A 21 -15.69 -0.88 -6.96
CA VAL A 21 -14.82 -1.93 -7.49
C VAL A 21 -15.57 -2.75 -8.54
N GLU A 22 -16.77 -3.24 -8.20
CA GLU A 22 -17.59 -4.05 -9.09
C GLU A 22 -17.94 -3.29 -10.38
N GLN A 23 -18.43 -2.04 -10.27
CA GLN A 23 -18.80 -1.23 -11.42
C GLN A 23 -17.62 -0.94 -12.35
N LEU A 24 -16.45 -0.62 -11.79
CA LEU A 24 -15.26 -0.36 -12.58
C LEU A 24 -14.76 -1.62 -13.29
N GLU A 25 -14.80 -2.78 -12.63
CA GLU A 25 -14.44 -4.06 -13.24
C GLU A 25 -15.39 -4.43 -14.39
N HIS A 26 -16.70 -4.20 -14.24
CA HIS A 26 -17.68 -4.36 -15.33
C HIS A 26 -17.37 -3.50 -16.55
N HIS A 27 -16.76 -2.32 -16.36
CA HIS A 27 -16.36 -1.41 -17.44
C HIS A 27 -14.91 -1.65 -17.91
N GLY A 28 -14.26 -2.74 -17.48
CA GLY A 28 -12.93 -3.15 -17.91
C GLY A 28 -11.77 -2.45 -17.20
N TYR A 29 -12.05 -1.73 -16.12
CA TYR A 29 -11.03 -1.15 -15.24
C TYR A 29 -10.75 -2.10 -14.08
N ARG A 30 -9.56 -2.64 -13.99
CA ARG A 30 -9.15 -3.52 -12.90
C ARG A 30 -8.51 -2.72 -11.79
N GLN A 31 -8.88 -3.03 -10.56
CA GLN A 31 -8.17 -2.52 -9.41
C GLN A 31 -6.76 -3.12 -9.41
N TYR A 32 -5.71 -2.29 -9.44
CA TYR A 32 -4.32 -2.78 -9.36
C TYR A 32 -3.67 -2.47 -8.01
N GLU A 33 -4.19 -1.48 -7.27
CA GLU A 33 -3.83 -1.18 -5.89
C GLU A 33 -5.05 -0.63 -5.13
N ILE A 34 -4.91 -0.36 -3.85
CA ILE A 34 -6.01 -0.05 -2.91
C ILE A 34 -6.97 1.06 -3.41
N SER A 35 -6.47 2.08 -4.11
CA SER A 35 -7.24 3.28 -4.48
C SER A 35 -7.34 3.50 -5.99
N ASN A 36 -6.60 2.76 -6.81
CA ASN A 36 -6.49 3.04 -8.24
C ASN A 36 -6.88 1.85 -9.12
N PHE A 37 -7.49 2.19 -10.23
CA PHE A 37 -8.01 1.27 -11.24
C PHE A 37 -7.44 1.65 -12.60
N ALA A 38 -7.20 0.67 -13.44
CA ALA A 38 -6.73 0.88 -14.81
C ALA A 38 -7.24 -0.22 -15.74
N LYS A 39 -7.29 0.08 -17.04
CA LYS A 39 -7.34 -0.99 -18.04
C LYS A 39 -6.03 -1.76 -18.02
N PRO A 40 -6.03 -3.07 -18.32
CA PRO A 40 -4.81 -3.87 -18.33
C PRO A 40 -3.72 -3.23 -19.21
N GLY A 41 -2.52 -3.05 -18.62
CA GLY A 41 -1.37 -2.40 -19.26
C GLY A 41 -1.32 -0.87 -19.15
N TYR A 42 -2.31 -0.25 -18.50
CA TYR A 42 -2.38 1.20 -18.27
C TYR A 42 -2.25 1.56 -16.79
N GLU A 43 -1.76 0.64 -15.96
CA GLU A 43 -1.49 0.90 -14.54
C GLU A 43 -0.50 2.05 -14.37
N GLY A 44 -0.73 2.88 -13.36
CA GLY A 44 0.12 4.04 -13.07
C GLY A 44 1.53 3.60 -12.64
N LYS A 45 2.46 3.55 -13.58
CA LYS A 45 3.85 3.09 -13.33
C LYS A 45 4.52 3.86 -12.20
N HIS A 46 4.26 5.16 -12.10
CA HIS A 46 4.81 6.00 -11.04
C HIS A 46 4.31 5.55 -9.66
N ASN A 47 3.02 5.25 -9.53
CA ASN A 47 2.46 4.75 -8.27
C ASN A 47 3.06 3.39 -7.89
N LEU A 48 3.27 2.51 -8.87
CA LEU A 48 3.86 1.20 -8.64
C LEU A 48 5.30 1.29 -8.11
N ILE A 49 6.07 2.32 -8.47
CA ILE A 49 7.42 2.55 -7.93
C ILE A 49 7.35 2.72 -6.40
N TYR A 50 6.38 3.47 -5.89
CA TYR A 50 6.21 3.64 -4.44
C TYR A 50 5.86 2.33 -3.73
N TRP A 51 4.92 1.58 -4.31
CA TRP A 51 4.47 0.31 -3.74
C TRP A 51 5.54 -0.78 -3.77
N ASP A 52 6.44 -0.73 -4.75
CA ASP A 52 7.55 -1.68 -4.89
C ASP A 52 8.82 -1.25 -4.13
N CYS A 53 8.76 -0.22 -3.28
CA CYS A 53 9.91 0.39 -2.59
C CYS A 53 11.03 0.80 -3.56
N GLY A 54 10.68 1.17 -4.79
CA GLY A 54 11.63 1.60 -5.80
C GLY A 54 12.16 3.01 -5.55
N ASP A 55 13.23 3.36 -6.27
CA ASP A 55 13.83 4.68 -6.17
C ASP A 55 12.96 5.74 -6.86
N TYR A 56 12.72 6.83 -6.16
CA TYR A 56 12.06 8.03 -6.69
C TYR A 56 12.60 9.30 -6.02
N LEU A 57 12.59 10.39 -6.77
CA LEU A 57 13.00 11.70 -6.29
C LEU A 57 11.81 12.67 -6.32
N GLY A 58 11.40 13.12 -5.13
CA GLY A 58 10.43 14.18 -4.97
C GLY A 58 11.08 15.56 -5.12
N LEU A 59 10.45 16.45 -5.86
CA LEU A 59 10.94 17.80 -6.11
C LEU A 59 10.04 18.82 -5.42
N GLY A 60 10.62 19.65 -4.58
CA GLY A 60 9.92 20.75 -3.91
C GLY A 60 9.78 20.61 -2.40
N PRO A 61 9.23 21.65 -1.73
CA PRO A 61 8.93 21.64 -0.30
C PRO A 61 7.96 20.50 0.03
N ALA A 62 8.14 19.85 1.17
CA ALA A 62 7.38 18.69 1.63
C ALA A 62 7.42 17.44 0.70
N ALA A 63 8.18 17.46 -0.39
CA ALA A 63 8.29 16.31 -1.26
C ALA A 63 9.14 15.21 -0.61
N HIS A 64 8.60 13.98 -0.62
CA HIS A 64 9.31 12.80 -0.15
C HIS A 64 10.08 12.14 -1.28
N SER A 65 11.19 11.52 -0.94
CA SER A 65 12.05 10.77 -1.85
C SER A 65 12.43 9.43 -1.24
N CYS A 66 12.75 8.46 -2.09
CA CYS A 66 13.40 7.22 -1.70
C CYS A 66 14.53 6.94 -2.70
N MET A 67 15.77 6.91 -2.26
CA MET A 67 16.93 6.68 -3.11
C MET A 67 17.89 5.69 -2.45
N GLY A 68 18.19 4.59 -3.12
CA GLY A 68 19.03 3.53 -2.56
C GLY A 68 18.46 2.96 -1.26
N GLY A 69 17.15 2.83 -1.15
CA GLY A 69 16.43 2.35 0.03
C GLY A 69 16.40 3.33 1.22
N LYS A 70 16.89 4.56 1.07
CA LYS A 70 16.84 5.61 2.09
C LYS A 70 15.75 6.61 1.77
N ARG A 71 14.89 6.87 2.75
CA ARG A 71 13.80 7.85 2.64
C ARG A 71 14.22 9.18 3.23
N PHE A 72 13.88 10.25 2.54
CA PHE A 72 14.06 11.62 3.01
C PHE A 72 12.99 12.54 2.44
N CYS A 73 12.80 13.69 3.06
CA CYS A 73 11.91 14.73 2.57
C CYS A 73 12.54 16.11 2.83
N TYR A 74 11.95 17.15 2.24
CA TYR A 74 12.27 18.53 2.59
C TYR A 74 11.18 19.12 3.49
N ALA A 75 11.57 20.08 4.33
CA ALA A 75 10.61 20.81 5.14
C ALA A 75 9.56 21.52 4.24
N PRO A 76 8.31 21.74 4.71
CA PRO A 76 7.29 22.46 3.96
C PRO A 76 7.53 23.98 3.98
N ASP A 77 8.78 24.39 3.72
CA ASP A 77 9.23 25.77 3.70
C ASP A 77 9.65 26.17 2.27
N THR A 78 8.76 26.84 1.57
CA THR A 78 8.96 27.26 0.19
C THR A 78 10.09 28.30 0.07
N ALA A 79 10.24 29.19 1.04
CA ALA A 79 11.26 30.26 1.00
C ALA A 79 12.65 29.66 1.19
N ALA A 80 12.84 28.77 2.15
CA ALA A 80 14.09 28.07 2.37
C ALA A 80 14.47 27.19 1.15
N PHE A 81 13.48 26.50 0.56
CA PHE A 81 13.70 25.69 -0.62
C PHE A 81 14.15 26.51 -1.84
N GLN A 82 13.53 27.66 -2.09
CA GLN A 82 13.89 28.56 -3.19
C GLN A 82 15.28 29.19 -3.04
N GLN A 83 15.79 29.30 -1.82
CA GLN A 83 17.09 29.88 -1.50
C GLN A 83 18.20 28.82 -1.37
N ASP A 84 17.96 27.58 -1.79
CA ASP A 84 18.84 26.43 -1.56
C ASP A 84 19.28 26.22 -0.08
N ALA A 85 18.50 26.75 0.84
CA ALA A 85 18.74 26.66 2.29
C ALA A 85 18.08 25.43 2.92
N ALA A 86 17.23 24.72 2.19
CA ALA A 86 16.54 23.54 2.68
C ALA A 86 17.47 22.31 2.64
N ALA A 87 17.71 21.69 3.81
CA ALA A 87 18.42 20.42 3.90
C ALA A 87 17.44 19.24 3.88
N PRO A 88 17.83 18.09 3.32
CA PRO A 88 17.00 16.90 3.38
C PRO A 88 16.90 16.38 4.82
N ILE A 89 15.69 16.05 5.23
CA ILE A 89 15.35 15.44 6.52
C ILE A 89 15.22 13.94 6.31
N MET A 90 16.07 13.15 6.94
CA MET A 90 16.02 11.68 6.80
C MET A 90 14.75 11.13 7.47
N ASP A 91 14.00 10.30 6.76
CA ASP A 91 12.74 9.68 7.17
C ASP A 91 12.85 8.14 7.19
N GLY A 92 14.01 7.62 7.57
CA GLY A 92 14.27 6.20 7.72
C GLY A 92 14.69 5.49 6.43
N SER A 93 14.40 4.20 6.37
CA SER A 93 14.69 3.33 5.22
C SER A 93 13.46 2.48 4.88
N CYS A 94 13.38 2.04 3.64
CA CYS A 94 12.36 1.08 3.21
C CYS A 94 12.75 -0.32 3.70
N GLY A 95 12.25 -0.69 4.87
CA GLY A 95 12.55 -1.97 5.52
C GLY A 95 11.57 -3.09 5.15
N ALA A 96 11.75 -4.25 5.79
CA ALA A 96 10.89 -5.42 5.57
C ALA A 96 9.42 -5.13 5.89
N GLU A 97 9.16 -4.38 6.96
CA GLU A 97 7.80 -4.01 7.39
C GLU A 97 7.15 -3.07 6.38
N ASP A 98 7.88 -2.04 5.91
CA ASP A 98 7.38 -1.14 4.86
C ASP A 98 7.04 -1.91 3.59
N TYR A 99 7.94 -2.80 3.15
CA TYR A 99 7.70 -3.62 1.96
C TYR A 99 6.45 -4.49 2.12
N LEU A 100 6.28 -5.17 3.26
CA LEU A 100 5.08 -5.96 3.55
C LEU A 100 3.82 -5.11 3.49
N ILE A 101 3.81 -3.93 4.15
CA ILE A 101 2.69 -3.01 4.14
C ILE A 101 2.34 -2.57 2.71
N LEU A 102 3.35 -2.18 1.94
CA LEU A 102 3.17 -1.65 0.59
C LEU A 102 2.71 -2.71 -0.40
N GLN A 103 3.31 -3.92 -0.36
CA GLN A 103 2.92 -5.02 -1.25
C GLN A 103 1.50 -5.52 -0.98
N LEU A 104 1.03 -5.52 0.27
CA LEU A 104 -0.35 -5.90 0.59
C LEU A 104 -1.39 -4.84 0.18
N ARG A 105 -0.98 -3.65 -0.26
CA ARG A 105 -1.86 -2.67 -0.92
C ARG A 105 -2.09 -2.97 -2.40
N LEU A 106 -1.22 -3.80 -2.99
CA LEU A 106 -1.32 -4.21 -4.38
C LEU A 106 -2.22 -5.43 -4.55
N ARG A 107 -3.01 -5.46 -5.61
CA ARG A 107 -3.81 -6.62 -5.97
C ARG A 107 -2.97 -7.84 -6.41
N LYS A 108 -1.72 -7.59 -6.86
CA LYS A 108 -0.74 -8.66 -7.11
C LYS A 108 -0.28 -9.35 -5.81
N GLY A 109 -0.37 -8.64 -4.67
CA GLY A 109 -0.02 -9.15 -3.36
C GLY A 109 1.48 -9.24 -3.07
N LEU A 110 1.80 -9.80 -1.90
CA LEU A 110 3.15 -10.04 -1.38
C LEU A 110 3.64 -11.42 -1.82
N ASP A 111 4.76 -11.47 -2.52
CA ASP A 111 5.50 -12.71 -2.79
C ASP A 111 6.39 -13.04 -1.58
N LEU A 112 6.05 -14.10 -0.83
CA LEU A 112 6.79 -14.51 0.36
C LEU A 112 8.21 -15.00 0.06
N GLU A 113 8.45 -15.53 -1.13
CA GLU A 113 9.79 -15.93 -1.55
C GLU A 113 10.65 -14.70 -1.86
N ALA A 114 10.11 -13.71 -2.58
CA ALA A 114 10.79 -12.44 -2.81
C ALA A 114 11.06 -11.70 -1.48
N TYR A 115 10.08 -11.67 -0.57
CA TYR A 115 10.23 -11.09 0.76
C TYR A 115 11.37 -11.72 1.57
N LYS A 116 11.44 -13.06 1.56
CA LYS A 116 12.53 -13.81 2.18
C LYS A 116 13.88 -13.49 1.54
N ASN A 117 13.95 -13.45 0.22
CA ASN A 117 15.21 -13.20 -0.50
C ASN A 117 15.73 -11.78 -0.29
N LEU A 118 14.85 -10.78 -0.23
CA LEU A 118 15.20 -9.37 -0.06
C LEU A 118 15.60 -9.03 1.40
N TYR A 119 14.89 -9.58 2.37
CA TYR A 119 14.98 -9.15 3.77
C TYR A 119 15.40 -10.26 4.75
N GLY A 120 15.52 -11.50 4.29
CA GLY A 120 15.80 -12.66 5.17
C GLY A 120 14.65 -13.00 6.14
N LYS A 121 13.47 -12.40 5.96
CA LYS A 121 12.30 -12.56 6.82
C LYS A 121 11.36 -13.63 6.28
N GLN A 122 10.75 -14.37 7.19
CA GLN A 122 9.73 -15.40 6.86
C GLN A 122 8.55 -15.25 7.83
N PHE A 123 7.38 -15.59 7.35
CA PHE A 123 6.21 -15.68 8.22
C PHE A 123 6.36 -16.84 9.22
N SER A 124 6.07 -16.57 10.45
CA SER A 124 5.96 -17.57 11.51
C SER A 124 4.75 -18.48 11.26
N THR A 125 4.72 -19.62 11.94
CA THR A 125 3.55 -20.53 11.92
C THR A 125 2.27 -19.81 12.35
N ALA A 126 2.35 -18.89 13.32
CA ALA A 126 1.19 -18.14 13.79
C ALA A 126 0.68 -17.16 12.71
N GLN A 127 1.59 -16.43 12.03
CA GLN A 127 1.23 -15.55 10.93
C GLN A 127 0.62 -16.33 9.75
N LEU A 128 1.17 -17.50 9.39
CA LEU A 128 0.60 -18.36 8.35
C LEU A 128 -0.79 -18.89 8.74
N ALA A 129 -1.00 -19.27 9.99
CA ALA A 129 -2.31 -19.67 10.48
C ALA A 129 -3.33 -18.51 10.42
N PHE A 130 -2.91 -17.30 10.76
CA PHE A 130 -3.72 -16.09 10.60
C PHE A 130 -4.06 -15.81 9.14
N VAL A 131 -3.10 -15.93 8.22
CA VAL A 131 -3.34 -15.81 6.76
C VAL A 131 -4.40 -16.81 6.30
N GLN A 132 -4.35 -18.06 6.76
CA GLN A 132 -5.38 -19.06 6.42
C GLN A 132 -6.76 -18.69 6.97
N ASN A 133 -6.82 -18.02 8.12
CA ASN A 133 -8.09 -17.49 8.66
C ASN A 133 -8.63 -16.37 7.76
N CYS A 134 -7.77 -15.44 7.30
CA CYS A 134 -8.16 -14.41 6.36
C CYS A 134 -8.67 -14.97 5.03
N VAL A 135 -8.04 -16.04 4.53
CA VAL A 135 -8.49 -16.74 3.30
C VAL A 135 -9.88 -17.35 3.52
N ARG A 136 -10.11 -18.05 4.63
CA ARG A 136 -11.42 -18.64 4.94
C ARG A 136 -12.52 -17.60 5.12
N ALA A 137 -12.17 -16.42 5.63
CA ALA A 137 -13.08 -15.28 5.78
C ALA A 137 -13.30 -14.48 4.49
N GLY A 138 -12.61 -14.82 3.38
CA GLY A 138 -12.74 -14.12 2.10
C GLY A 138 -11.98 -12.80 2.02
N TYR A 139 -11.11 -12.49 2.98
CA TYR A 139 -10.31 -11.26 3.00
C TYR A 139 -8.99 -11.36 2.23
N ALA A 140 -8.52 -12.58 1.95
CA ALA A 140 -7.26 -12.79 1.25
C ALA A 140 -7.33 -14.01 0.32
N THR A 141 -6.40 -14.08 -0.61
CA THR A 141 -6.03 -15.28 -1.36
C THR A 141 -4.58 -15.64 -1.02
N PHE A 142 -4.28 -16.92 -0.93
CA PHE A 142 -2.92 -17.41 -0.69
C PHE A 142 -2.73 -18.76 -1.36
N ASP A 143 -1.76 -18.83 -2.28
CA ASP A 143 -1.43 -20.04 -3.04
C ASP A 143 -0.23 -20.83 -2.48
N GLY A 144 0.27 -20.42 -1.29
CA GLY A 144 1.49 -20.93 -0.67
C GLY A 144 2.72 -20.05 -0.93
N ARG A 145 2.64 -19.10 -1.87
CA ARG A 145 3.70 -18.15 -2.20
C ARG A 145 3.20 -16.72 -2.22
N ILE A 146 2.12 -16.44 -2.94
CA ILE A 146 1.57 -15.09 -3.09
C ILE A 146 0.42 -14.91 -2.12
N LEU A 147 0.54 -13.92 -1.22
CA LEU A 147 -0.52 -13.44 -0.35
C LEU A 147 -1.09 -12.14 -0.93
N ALA A 148 -2.34 -12.15 -1.38
CA ALA A 148 -3.02 -10.96 -1.88
C ALA A 148 -4.32 -10.70 -1.13
N LEU A 149 -4.61 -9.43 -0.82
CA LEU A 149 -5.89 -9.05 -0.23
C LEU A 149 -6.98 -8.95 -1.30
N THR A 150 -8.18 -9.41 -0.96
CA THR A 150 -9.38 -9.17 -1.76
C THR A 150 -9.84 -7.72 -1.59
N PRO A 151 -10.79 -7.19 -2.39
CA PRO A 151 -11.39 -5.88 -2.13
C PRO A 151 -11.92 -5.75 -0.69
N ALA A 152 -12.58 -6.78 -0.17
CA ALA A 152 -13.05 -6.82 1.23
C ALA A 152 -11.88 -6.80 2.23
N GLY A 153 -10.78 -7.50 1.92
CA GLY A 153 -9.57 -7.48 2.73
C GLY A 153 -8.87 -6.14 2.76
N LEU A 154 -8.90 -5.38 1.65
CA LEU A 154 -8.34 -4.03 1.58
C LEU A 154 -9.07 -3.04 2.50
N ILE A 155 -10.39 -3.20 2.71
CA ILE A 155 -11.16 -2.38 3.65
C ILE A 155 -10.64 -2.55 5.09
N VAL A 156 -10.30 -3.78 5.48
CA VAL A 156 -9.83 -4.12 6.83
C VAL A 156 -8.31 -4.29 6.90
N GLN A 157 -7.58 -3.79 5.90
CA GLN A 157 -6.14 -3.98 5.74
C GLN A 157 -5.34 -3.64 7.00
N ASN A 158 -5.65 -2.53 7.66
CA ASN A 158 -4.91 -2.11 8.85
C ASN A 158 -4.99 -3.13 9.99
N SER A 159 -6.17 -3.76 10.17
CA SER A 159 -6.36 -4.83 11.15
C SER A 159 -5.59 -6.10 10.77
N ILE A 160 -5.51 -6.41 9.48
CA ILE A 160 -4.72 -7.55 8.99
C ILE A 160 -3.23 -7.28 9.18
N LEU A 161 -2.75 -6.10 8.81
CA LEU A 161 -1.34 -5.70 8.96
C LEU A 161 -0.89 -5.74 10.42
N ALA A 162 -1.72 -5.28 11.36
CA ALA A 162 -1.41 -5.31 12.79
C ALA A 162 -1.18 -6.73 13.37
N GLN A 163 -1.62 -7.77 12.66
CA GLN A 163 -1.38 -9.17 13.05
C GLN A 163 -0.19 -9.80 12.30
N LEU A 164 0.24 -9.16 11.23
CA LEU A 164 1.37 -9.65 10.41
C LEU A 164 2.69 -8.96 10.73
N LEU A 165 2.66 -7.78 11.38
CA LEU A 165 3.81 -7.02 11.86
C LEU A 165 4.18 -7.44 13.28
#